data_8161d01fc82f427940bfa9c33bbb6597
#
_entry.id   8161d01fc82f427940bfa9c33bbb6597
#
_cell.length_a   1.000
_cell.length_b   1.000
_cell.length_c   1.000
_cell.angle_alpha   90.00
_cell.angle_beta   90.00
_cell.angle_gamma   90.00
#
_symmetry.space_group_name_H-M   'P 1'
#
loop_
_entity.id
_entity.type
_entity.pdbx_description
1 polymer ?
#
loop_
_entity_poly.entity_id
_entity_poly.type
_entity_poly.pdbx_seq_one_letter_code
_entity_poly.pdbx_strand_id
1 'polypeptide(L)'
;MNLLRKSLAVEPDGPAANWGHLFLRVSAGLMIFYIHGLHKLEGWIAYLQHGTPWTLAGEVAGMHVPAPLASAVAATLVQFICSLFIVVGLFTRINAALLACALGGAILQNLLASRDPQLAILYTLVVVTLVFLGGGKYSLDARISSNMETKRKENKA
;
A
#
# COMPACT_ATOMS: atom_id res chain seq x y z
N MET A 1 8.55 1.22 39.28
CA MET A 1 7.34 1.09 38.44
C MET A 1 7.43 -0.25 37.72
N ASN A 2 6.55 -1.22 38.10
CA ASN A 2 6.70 -2.61 37.71
C ASN A 2 6.63 -2.79 36.18
N LEU A 3 7.49 -3.66 35.60
CA LEU A 3 7.53 -4.02 34.18
C LEU A 3 6.14 -4.40 33.63
N LEU A 4 5.33 -5.08 34.43
CA LEU A 4 3.95 -5.44 34.12
C LEU A 4 3.07 -4.20 33.87
N ARG A 5 3.22 -3.13 34.64
CA ARG A 5 2.44 -1.91 34.47
C ARG A 5 2.84 -1.15 33.22
N LYS A 6 4.11 -1.21 32.82
CA LYS A 6 4.62 -0.66 31.56
C LYS A 6 4.12 -1.43 30.35
N SER A 7 4.04 -2.78 30.41
CA SER A 7 3.55 -3.59 29.30
C SER A 7 2.03 -3.54 29.10
N LEU A 8 1.29 -3.12 30.16
CA LEU A 8 -0.17 -2.94 30.08
C LEU A 8 -0.57 -1.48 29.79
N ALA A 9 0.40 -0.53 29.79
CA ALA A 9 0.10 0.87 29.48
C ALA A 9 -0.21 1.03 27.99
N VAL A 10 -1.42 1.47 27.68
CA VAL A 10 -1.84 1.82 26.32
C VAL A 10 -1.53 3.31 26.11
N GLU A 11 -0.48 3.59 25.35
CA GLU A 11 -0.09 4.96 24.95
C GLU A 11 -0.26 5.08 23.43
N PRO A 12 -1.48 5.42 22.91
CA PRO A 12 -1.75 5.47 21.48
C PRO A 12 -0.82 6.43 20.73
N ASP A 13 -0.37 7.49 21.37
CA ASP A 13 0.53 8.51 20.81
C ASP A 13 1.98 8.40 21.35
N GLY A 14 2.29 7.31 22.05
CA GLY A 14 3.61 7.07 22.61
C GLY A 14 4.69 6.81 21.54
N PRO A 15 5.98 7.01 21.90
CA PRO A 15 7.09 6.74 20.96
C PRO A 15 7.06 5.33 20.38
N ALA A 16 6.75 4.32 21.18
CA ALA A 16 6.67 2.92 20.75
C ALA A 16 5.58 2.70 19.70
N ALA A 17 4.39 3.28 19.88
CA ALA A 17 3.30 3.20 18.90
C ALA A 17 3.67 3.87 17.58
N ASN A 18 4.31 5.05 17.64
CA ASN A 18 4.77 5.78 16.46
C ASN A 18 5.84 5.01 15.66
N TRP A 19 6.79 4.37 16.35
CA TRP A 19 7.80 3.51 15.72
C TRP A 19 7.18 2.22 15.15
N GLY A 20 6.25 1.60 15.86
CA GLY A 20 5.52 0.43 15.37
C GLY A 20 4.73 0.74 14.10
N HIS A 21 4.06 1.88 14.05
CA HIS A 21 3.35 2.35 12.87
C HIS A 21 4.31 2.63 11.69
N LEU A 22 5.43 3.31 11.92
CA LEU A 22 6.45 3.54 10.90
C LEU A 22 6.97 2.20 10.35
N PHE A 23 7.32 1.27 11.23
CA PHE A 23 7.81 -0.06 10.84
C PHE A 23 6.79 -0.82 9.99
N LEU A 24 5.52 -0.88 10.45
CA LEU A 24 4.44 -1.54 9.70
C LEU A 24 4.28 -0.94 8.30
N ARG A 25 4.23 0.37 8.21
CA ARG A 25 4.05 1.11 6.96
C ARG A 25 5.20 0.89 5.98
N VAL A 26 6.45 1.04 6.47
CA VAL A 26 7.64 0.90 5.62
C VAL A 26 7.82 -0.55 5.18
N SER A 27 7.71 -1.52 6.08
CA SER A 27 7.87 -2.93 5.74
C SER A 27 6.80 -3.41 4.76
N ALA A 28 5.52 -3.09 5.01
CA ALA A 28 4.44 -3.46 4.11
C ALA A 28 4.59 -2.81 2.73
N GLY A 29 4.90 -1.50 2.68
CA GLY A 29 5.12 -0.79 1.42
C GLY A 29 6.29 -1.37 0.62
N LEU A 30 7.42 -1.65 1.26
CA LEU A 30 8.58 -2.27 0.61
C LEU A 30 8.29 -3.68 0.12
N MET A 31 7.61 -4.51 0.91
CA MET A 31 7.27 -5.88 0.50
C MET A 31 6.34 -5.87 -0.72
N ILE A 32 5.29 -5.04 -0.72
CA ILE A 32 4.39 -4.92 -1.87
C ILE A 32 5.16 -4.39 -3.10
N PHE A 33 6.03 -3.42 -2.91
CA PHE A 33 6.86 -2.85 -3.98
C PHE A 33 7.74 -3.91 -4.63
N TYR A 34 8.57 -4.61 -3.83
CA TYR A 34 9.55 -5.57 -4.38
C TYR A 34 8.88 -6.85 -4.91
N ILE A 35 7.97 -7.44 -4.14
CA ILE A 35 7.41 -8.76 -4.47
C ILE A 35 6.37 -8.65 -5.58
N HIS A 36 5.54 -7.59 -5.57
CA HIS A 36 4.42 -7.47 -6.48
C HIS A 36 4.61 -6.36 -7.51
N GLY A 37 5.04 -5.16 -7.10
CA GLY A 37 5.18 -4.00 -7.97
C GLY A 37 6.24 -4.17 -9.03
N LEU A 38 7.48 -4.48 -8.63
CA LEU A 38 8.61 -4.66 -9.54
C LEU A 38 8.40 -5.85 -10.48
N HIS A 39 8.02 -7.00 -9.94
CA HIS A 39 7.85 -8.20 -10.77
C HIS A 39 6.79 -8.02 -11.87
N LYS A 40 5.67 -7.36 -11.55
CA LYS A 40 4.63 -7.05 -12.55
C LYS A 40 5.11 -6.01 -13.56
N LEU A 41 5.87 -5.01 -13.12
CA LEU A 41 6.45 -4.00 -13.99
C LEU A 41 7.45 -4.60 -14.98
N GLU A 42 8.34 -5.50 -14.53
CA GLU A 42 9.27 -6.22 -15.38
C GLU A 42 8.54 -7.02 -16.46
N GLY A 43 7.48 -7.75 -16.10
CA GLY A 43 6.63 -8.47 -17.06
C GLY A 43 5.98 -7.56 -18.08
N TRP A 44 5.52 -6.38 -17.67
CA TRP A 44 4.95 -5.38 -18.59
C TRP A 44 6.00 -4.80 -19.53
N ILE A 45 7.20 -4.46 -19.02
CA ILE A 45 8.33 -3.98 -19.85
C ILE A 45 8.72 -5.04 -20.88
N ALA A 46 8.85 -6.31 -20.48
CA ALA A 46 9.18 -7.41 -21.38
C ALA A 46 8.11 -7.60 -22.49
N TYR A 47 6.84 -7.43 -22.13
CA TYR A 47 5.74 -7.43 -23.10
C TYR A 47 5.91 -6.30 -24.14
N LEU A 48 6.25 -5.08 -23.71
CA LEU A 48 6.41 -3.94 -24.62
C LEU A 48 7.66 -4.05 -25.50
N GLN A 49 8.76 -4.58 -24.97
CA GLN A 49 10.04 -4.62 -25.69
C GLN A 49 10.21 -5.84 -26.58
N HIS A 50 9.70 -6.97 -26.14
CA HIS A 50 9.96 -8.26 -26.78
C HIS A 50 8.70 -8.97 -27.29
N GLY A 51 7.50 -8.42 -27.07
CA GLY A 51 6.23 -9.05 -27.41
C GLY A 51 5.94 -10.35 -26.64
N THR A 52 6.66 -10.58 -25.51
CA THR A 52 6.46 -11.77 -24.68
C THR A 52 5.07 -11.73 -24.04
N PRO A 53 4.33 -12.86 -23.97
CA PRO A 53 3.03 -12.88 -23.32
C PRO A 53 3.12 -12.39 -21.87
N TRP A 54 2.35 -11.36 -21.52
CA TRP A 54 2.30 -10.86 -20.15
C TRP A 54 1.29 -11.66 -19.34
N THR A 55 1.78 -12.46 -18.39
CA THR A 55 0.97 -13.38 -17.58
C THR A 55 -0.20 -12.66 -16.89
N LEU A 56 0.06 -11.49 -16.29
CA LEU A 56 -0.98 -10.72 -15.61
C LEU A 56 -2.11 -10.29 -16.55
N ALA A 57 -1.80 -9.87 -17.78
CA ALA A 57 -2.82 -9.48 -18.76
C ALA A 57 -3.71 -10.68 -19.14
N GLY A 58 -3.13 -11.86 -19.29
CA GLY A 58 -3.87 -13.10 -19.55
C GLY A 58 -4.76 -13.50 -18.37
N GLU A 59 -4.25 -13.41 -17.15
CA GLU A 59 -5.01 -13.71 -15.93
C GLU A 59 -6.18 -12.74 -15.74
N VAL A 60 -5.97 -11.44 -15.95
CA VAL A 60 -7.03 -10.42 -15.88
C VAL A 60 -8.08 -10.62 -16.99
N ALA A 61 -7.65 -11.04 -18.18
CA ALA A 61 -8.59 -11.40 -19.25
C ALA A 61 -9.50 -12.57 -18.85
N GLY A 62 -8.95 -13.57 -18.15
CA GLY A 62 -9.72 -14.69 -17.60
C GLY A 62 -10.77 -14.29 -16.55
N MET A 63 -10.65 -13.12 -15.93
CA MET A 63 -11.63 -12.58 -14.99
C MET A 63 -12.84 -11.90 -15.68
N HIS A 64 -12.89 -11.83 -17.00
CA HIS A 64 -13.93 -11.19 -17.80
C HIS A 64 -14.17 -9.71 -17.45
N VAL A 65 -13.14 -9.00 -16.96
CA VAL A 65 -13.22 -7.55 -16.71
C VAL A 65 -13.11 -6.76 -18.00
N PRO A 66 -13.77 -5.59 -18.09
CA PRO A 66 -13.62 -4.72 -19.27
C PRO A 66 -12.18 -4.22 -19.40
N ALA A 67 -11.69 -4.14 -20.65
CA ALA A 67 -10.34 -3.67 -21.00
C ALA A 67 -9.22 -4.36 -20.19
N PRO A 68 -9.02 -5.69 -20.32
CA PRO A 68 -8.14 -6.46 -19.43
C PRO A 68 -6.70 -5.94 -19.41
N LEU A 69 -6.17 -5.53 -20.56
CA LEU A 69 -4.81 -4.98 -20.65
C LEU A 69 -4.69 -3.67 -19.84
N ALA A 70 -5.64 -2.76 -20.00
CA ALA A 70 -5.64 -1.50 -19.24
C ALA A 70 -5.78 -1.75 -17.74
N SER A 71 -6.61 -2.71 -17.33
CA SER A 71 -6.78 -3.12 -15.93
C SER A 71 -5.49 -3.72 -15.36
N ALA A 72 -4.78 -4.55 -16.11
CA ALA A 72 -3.48 -5.10 -15.71
C ALA A 72 -2.41 -4.01 -15.56
N VAL A 73 -2.35 -3.05 -16.51
CA VAL A 73 -1.44 -1.89 -16.41
C VAL A 73 -1.78 -1.04 -15.18
N ALA A 74 -3.05 -0.71 -14.98
CA ALA A 74 -3.48 0.08 -13.83
C ALA A 74 -3.12 -0.62 -12.50
N ALA A 75 -3.39 -1.91 -12.36
CA ALA A 75 -3.02 -2.68 -11.16
C ALA A 75 -1.51 -2.69 -10.92
N THR A 76 -0.70 -2.80 -11.97
CA THR A 76 0.77 -2.76 -11.89
C THR A 76 1.25 -1.38 -11.41
N LEU A 77 0.77 -0.30 -12.03
CA LEU A 77 1.14 1.07 -11.66
C LEU A 77 0.71 1.40 -10.22
N VAL A 78 -0.49 1.01 -9.83
CA VAL A 78 -0.96 1.19 -8.45
C VAL A 78 -0.06 0.45 -7.48
N GLN A 79 0.27 -0.82 -7.72
CA GLN A 79 1.14 -1.58 -6.81
C GLN A 79 2.57 -1.05 -6.78
N PHE A 80 3.08 -0.51 -7.87
CA PHE A 80 4.42 0.05 -7.94
C PHE A 80 4.49 1.44 -7.30
N ILE A 81 3.66 2.38 -7.74
CA ILE A 81 3.71 3.79 -7.33
C ILE A 81 3.16 3.98 -5.92
N CYS A 82 1.96 3.44 -5.64
CA CYS A 82 1.31 3.66 -4.35
C CYS A 82 2.06 3.00 -3.20
N SER A 83 2.74 1.86 -3.44
CA SER A 83 3.59 1.24 -2.41
C SER A 83 4.77 2.12 -2.02
N LEU A 84 5.43 2.79 -2.97
CA LEU A 84 6.49 3.78 -2.68
C LEU A 84 5.95 4.97 -1.91
N PHE A 85 4.78 5.48 -2.27
CA PHE A 85 4.15 6.60 -1.56
C PHE A 85 3.76 6.21 -0.13
N ILE A 86 3.35 4.96 0.10
CA ILE A 86 3.15 4.44 1.45
C ILE A 86 4.47 4.39 2.21
N VAL A 87 5.57 3.94 1.63
CA VAL A 87 6.89 3.92 2.30
C VAL A 87 7.27 5.30 2.81
N VAL A 88 7.17 6.34 1.98
CA VAL A 88 7.51 7.71 2.39
C VAL A 88 6.41 8.38 3.22
N GLY A 89 5.20 7.85 3.21
CA GLY A 89 4.05 8.39 3.93
C GLY A 89 3.46 9.64 3.29
N LEU A 90 3.32 9.62 1.97
CA LEU A 90 2.71 10.71 1.20
C LEU A 90 1.34 10.28 0.68
N PHE A 91 0.29 11.05 0.99
CA PHE A 91 -1.11 10.73 0.69
C PHE A 91 -1.46 9.29 1.10
N THR A 92 -1.01 8.89 2.29
CA THR A 92 -1.02 7.49 2.75
C THR A 92 -2.40 6.86 2.65
N ARG A 93 -3.46 7.55 3.08
CA ARG A 93 -4.83 7.01 3.05
C ARG A 93 -5.33 6.72 1.65
N ILE A 94 -5.07 7.63 0.70
CA ILE A 94 -5.50 7.48 -0.70
C ILE A 94 -4.74 6.33 -1.36
N ASN A 95 -3.41 6.31 -1.19
CA ASN A 95 -2.57 5.25 -1.77
C ASN A 95 -2.88 3.88 -1.17
N ALA A 96 -3.16 3.81 0.13
CA ALA A 96 -3.58 2.58 0.79
C ALA A 96 -4.96 2.09 0.28
N ALA A 97 -5.92 2.98 0.05
CA ALA A 97 -7.21 2.62 -0.53
C ALA A 97 -7.07 2.08 -1.96
N LEU A 98 -6.26 2.73 -2.80
CA LEU A 98 -5.98 2.25 -4.17
C LEU A 98 -5.31 0.87 -4.14
N LEU A 99 -4.32 0.67 -3.26
CA LEU A 99 -3.68 -0.63 -3.08
C LEU A 99 -4.66 -1.69 -2.58
N ALA A 100 -5.55 -1.36 -1.64
CA ALA A 100 -6.58 -2.28 -1.17
C ALA A 100 -7.49 -2.75 -2.31
N CYS A 101 -7.90 -1.85 -3.21
CA CYS A 101 -8.66 -2.22 -4.40
C CYS A 101 -7.87 -3.14 -5.33
N ALA A 102 -6.60 -2.83 -5.62
CA ALA A 102 -5.75 -3.65 -6.50
C ALA A 102 -5.47 -5.05 -5.91
N LEU A 103 -5.24 -5.13 -4.59
CA LEU A 103 -5.05 -6.40 -3.87
C LEU A 103 -6.35 -7.19 -3.75
N GLY A 104 -7.50 -6.52 -3.61
CA GLY A 104 -8.82 -7.16 -3.69
C GLY A 104 -9.04 -7.86 -5.04
N GLY A 105 -8.62 -7.22 -6.14
CA GLY A 105 -8.56 -7.85 -7.45
C GLY A 105 -7.65 -9.08 -7.49
N ALA A 106 -6.48 -9.01 -6.84
CA ALA A 106 -5.56 -10.15 -6.74
C ALA A 106 -6.14 -11.32 -5.90
N ILE A 107 -6.90 -11.01 -4.85
CA ILE A 107 -7.64 -12.03 -4.07
C ILE A 107 -8.62 -12.76 -4.98
N LEU A 108 -9.46 -12.01 -5.71
CA LEU A 108 -10.45 -12.58 -6.63
C LEU A 108 -9.77 -13.42 -7.71
N GLN A 109 -8.68 -12.93 -8.29
CA GLN A 109 -7.87 -13.64 -9.28
C GLN A 109 -7.36 -14.99 -8.75
N ASN A 110 -6.80 -15.01 -7.53
CA ASN A 110 -6.31 -16.25 -6.92
C ASN A 110 -7.45 -17.24 -6.66
N LEU A 111 -8.61 -16.77 -6.20
CA LEU A 111 -9.79 -17.62 -5.98
C LEU A 111 -10.30 -18.23 -7.29
N LEU A 112 -10.41 -17.44 -8.35
CA LEU A 112 -10.84 -17.92 -9.67
C LEU A 112 -9.85 -18.92 -10.28
N ALA A 113 -8.56 -18.75 -10.03
CA ALA A 113 -7.51 -19.63 -10.49
C ALA A 113 -7.25 -20.83 -9.55
N SER A 114 -8.08 -21.04 -8.50
CA SER A 114 -7.89 -22.05 -7.48
C SER A 114 -6.51 -22.04 -6.81
N ARG A 115 -5.94 -20.84 -6.68
CA ARG A 115 -4.67 -20.57 -5.98
C ARG A 115 -4.93 -20.06 -4.58
N ASP A 116 -3.95 -20.20 -3.69
CA ASP A 116 -4.03 -19.71 -2.32
C ASP A 116 -4.03 -18.17 -2.27
N PRO A 117 -5.10 -17.52 -1.76
CA PRO A 117 -5.18 -16.08 -1.65
C PRO A 117 -4.58 -15.50 -0.36
N GLN A 118 -4.03 -16.33 0.57
CA GLN A 118 -3.67 -15.93 1.94
C GLN A 118 -2.76 -14.70 1.95
N LEU A 119 -1.72 -14.67 1.11
CA LEU A 119 -0.78 -13.55 1.06
C LEU A 119 -1.45 -12.25 0.58
N ALA A 120 -2.32 -12.33 -0.42
CA ALA A 120 -3.07 -11.18 -0.90
C ALA A 120 -4.05 -10.65 0.16
N ILE A 121 -4.70 -11.55 0.91
CA ILE A 121 -5.57 -11.19 2.05
C ILE A 121 -4.75 -10.49 3.13
N LEU A 122 -3.60 -11.04 3.53
CA LEU A 122 -2.75 -10.45 4.56
C LEU A 122 -2.32 -9.02 4.19
N TYR A 123 -1.82 -8.80 2.97
CA TYR A 123 -1.46 -7.47 2.53
C TYR A 123 -2.67 -6.52 2.44
N THR A 124 -3.82 -7.02 2.02
CA THR A 124 -5.07 -6.23 2.00
C THR A 124 -5.45 -5.76 3.39
N LEU A 125 -5.40 -6.63 4.41
CA LEU A 125 -5.69 -6.26 5.80
C LEU A 125 -4.72 -5.19 6.31
N VAL A 126 -3.43 -5.31 6.00
CA VAL A 126 -2.43 -4.30 6.40
C VAL A 126 -2.70 -2.95 5.73
N VAL A 127 -2.94 -2.91 4.42
CA VAL A 127 -3.17 -1.63 3.73
C VAL A 127 -4.52 -1.02 4.11
N VAL A 128 -5.56 -1.82 4.37
CA VAL A 128 -6.84 -1.33 4.91
C VAL A 128 -6.63 -0.71 6.30
N THR A 129 -5.80 -1.30 7.15
CA THR A 129 -5.42 -0.69 8.43
C THR A 129 -4.76 0.68 8.22
N LEU A 130 -3.90 0.82 7.21
CA LEU A 130 -3.26 2.10 6.88
C LEU A 130 -4.25 3.15 6.33
N VAL A 131 -5.37 2.75 5.72
CA VAL A 131 -6.45 3.70 5.34
C VAL A 131 -7.00 4.41 6.57
N PHE A 132 -7.20 3.68 7.66
CA PHE A 132 -7.71 4.26 8.91
C PHE A 132 -6.64 5.01 9.71
N LEU A 133 -5.46 4.44 9.86
CA LEU A 133 -4.35 5.04 10.62
C LEU A 133 -3.74 6.25 9.91
N GLY A 134 -3.68 6.23 8.57
CA GLY A 134 -2.98 7.26 7.78
C GLY A 134 -1.46 7.11 7.80
N GLY A 135 -0.73 8.22 7.61
CA GLY A 135 0.74 8.21 7.51
C GLY A 135 1.48 8.11 8.85
N GLY A 136 0.82 8.49 9.96
CA GLY A 136 1.44 8.56 11.29
C GLY A 136 2.43 9.72 11.45
N LYS A 137 2.99 9.84 12.66
CA LYS A 137 3.85 10.97 13.06
C LYS A 137 5.11 11.12 12.19
N TYR A 138 5.71 10.02 11.77
CA TYR A 138 6.93 9.99 10.95
C TYR A 138 6.64 9.88 9.46
N SER A 139 5.71 10.69 8.93
CA SER A 139 5.30 10.70 7.52
C SER A 139 5.47 12.08 6.89
N LEU A 140 5.51 12.13 5.56
CA LEU A 140 5.44 13.40 4.84
C LEU A 140 4.07 14.06 5.03
N ASP A 141 3.00 13.29 5.17
CA ASP A 141 1.66 13.81 5.45
C ASP A 141 1.63 14.63 6.76
N ALA A 142 2.29 14.13 7.83
CA ALA A 142 2.37 14.83 9.10
C ALA A 142 3.18 16.14 8.99
N ARG A 143 4.29 16.13 8.24
CA ARG A 143 5.11 17.33 7.99
C ARG A 143 4.35 18.40 7.20
N ILE A 144 3.63 18.00 6.15
CA ILE A 144 2.84 18.91 5.33
C ILE A 144 1.72 19.53 6.19
N SER A 145 1.02 18.70 6.99
CA SER A 145 -0.05 19.16 7.87
C SER A 145 0.45 20.19 8.87
N SER A 146 1.57 19.92 9.56
CA SER A 146 2.15 20.85 10.55
C SER A 146 2.56 22.18 9.93
N ASN A 147 3.15 22.17 8.73
CA ASN A 147 3.54 23.38 8.01
C ASN A 147 2.32 24.23 7.60
N MET A 148 1.23 23.58 7.20
CA MET A 148 -0.01 24.29 6.86
C MET A 148 -0.65 24.95 8.08
N GLU A 149 -0.63 24.29 9.23
CA GLU A 149 -1.14 24.84 10.48
C GLU A 149 -0.34 26.07 10.95
N THR A 150 0.99 26.01 10.84
CA THR A 150 1.87 27.14 11.20
C THR A 150 1.55 28.38 10.33
N LYS A 151 1.51 28.22 9.00
CA LYS A 151 1.16 29.30 8.08
C LYS A 151 -0.23 29.86 8.31
N ARG A 152 -1.20 29.00 8.70
CA ARG A 152 -2.57 29.45 9.00
C ARG A 152 -2.63 30.30 10.27
N LYS A 153 -1.76 30.03 11.25
CA LYS A 153 -1.65 30.83 12.49
C LYS A 153 -1.00 32.18 12.21
N GLU A 154 0.07 32.19 11.40
CA GLU A 154 0.75 33.44 10.99
C GLU A 154 -0.18 34.39 10.22
N ASN A 155 -1.02 33.86 9.33
CA ASN A 155 -1.96 34.68 8.54
C ASN A 155 -3.17 35.20 9.36
N LYS A 156 -3.34 34.77 10.61
CA LYS A 156 -4.42 35.21 11.51
C LYS A 156 -3.95 36.17 12.61
N ALA A 157 -2.63 36.33 12.77
CA ALA A 157 -2.02 37.25 13.73
C ALA A 157 -1.71 38.60 13.07
#